data_00fd0ab8fd9844b553abd21dad715288
#
_entry.id   00fd0ab8fd9844b553abd21dad715288
#
_cell.length_a   1.000
_cell.length_b   1.000
_cell.length_c   1.000
_cell.angle_alpha   90.00
_cell.angle_beta   90.00
_cell.angle_gamma   90.00
#
_symmetry.space_group_name_H-M   'P 1'
#
loop_
_entity.id
_entity.type
_entity.pdbx_description
1 polymer ?
#
loop_
_entity_poly.entity_id
_entity_poly.type
_entity_poly.pdbx_seq_one_letter_code
_entity_poly.pdbx_strand_id
1 'polypeptide(L)'
;EIYTFPYTTLFRSEYTVDELDLMFEQIKKHFDTQKGGMDRAPKFPMPSIYKFLLRYFDLTQNAEALAQIELSLTRIAVGGIYDHVGGGWTRYSVDEDWFIPHFEKMLYDNGQLLSVYAEAYSLTRNELYADRIRQTIEWLQNEMRHEQGGFYSALDADSEGIEGKFYIWTYDELEAALQEDFTWFADLYNISREGNWEHGYNHLHLTNEV
;
A
#
# COMPACT_ATOMS: atom_id res chain seq x y z
N GLU A 1 -11.76 32.51 35.61
CA GLU A 1 -10.50 31.74 35.69
C GLU A 1 -10.62 30.57 34.74
N ILE A 2 -9.86 30.61 33.64
CA ILE A 2 -9.73 29.51 32.68
C ILE A 2 -8.75 28.53 33.31
N TYR A 3 -9.25 27.41 33.81
CA TYR A 3 -8.39 26.32 34.24
C TYR A 3 -7.68 25.70 33.00
N THR A 4 -6.52 26.24 32.67
CA THR A 4 -5.58 25.55 31.79
C THR A 4 -4.99 24.36 32.55
N PHE A 5 -5.61 23.19 32.42
CA PHE A 5 -4.92 21.96 32.76
C PHE A 5 -3.68 21.87 31.88
N PRO A 6 -2.49 21.64 32.45
CA PRO A 6 -1.32 21.39 31.65
C PRO A 6 -1.44 20.00 31.01
N TYR A 7 -2.17 19.93 29.91
CA TYR A 7 -2.32 18.72 29.09
C TYR A 7 -0.98 18.09 28.69
N THR A 8 0.09 18.89 28.71
CA THR A 8 1.44 18.46 28.38
C THR A 8 2.16 17.63 29.44
N THR A 9 1.68 17.63 30.70
CA THR A 9 2.37 16.95 31.80
C THR A 9 1.73 15.60 32.16
N LEU A 10 0.48 15.35 31.78
CA LEU A 10 -0.25 14.13 32.13
C LEU A 10 -0.06 12.98 31.13
N PHE A 11 0.52 13.22 29.95
CA PHE A 11 0.67 12.23 28.89
C PHE A 11 2.05 12.20 28.24
N ARG A 12 3.10 12.77 28.86
CA ARG A 12 4.47 12.51 28.48
C ARG A 12 4.95 11.28 29.25
N SER A 13 4.64 10.10 28.72
CA SER A 13 5.52 8.97 28.93
C SER A 13 6.75 9.24 28.05
N GLU A 14 7.87 9.57 28.67
CA GLU A 14 9.14 9.57 27.97
C GLU A 14 9.51 8.10 27.79
N TYR A 15 9.35 7.57 26.58
CA TYR A 15 9.84 6.23 26.24
C TYR A 15 11.36 6.26 26.18
N THR A 16 11.98 5.32 26.86
CA THR A 16 13.42 5.09 26.75
C THR A 16 13.74 4.32 25.48
N VAL A 17 14.98 4.37 25.01
CA VAL A 17 15.44 3.57 23.86
C VAL A 17 15.24 2.08 24.14
N ASP A 18 15.51 1.62 25.36
CA ASP A 18 15.31 0.21 25.77
C ASP A 18 13.85 -0.24 25.64
N GLU A 19 12.89 0.63 25.95
CA GLU A 19 11.46 0.33 25.76
C GLU A 19 11.08 0.26 24.27
N LEU A 20 11.68 1.13 23.43
CA LEU A 20 11.49 1.07 21.96
C LEU A 20 12.12 -0.19 21.38
N ASP A 21 13.31 -0.61 21.87
CA ASP A 21 13.96 -1.86 21.47
C ASP A 21 13.07 -3.07 21.82
N LEU A 22 12.48 -3.08 23.00
CA LEU A 22 11.53 -4.14 23.39
C LEU A 22 10.29 -4.17 22.48
N MET A 23 9.74 -3.01 22.11
CA MET A 23 8.61 -2.92 21.16
C MET A 23 9.02 -3.45 19.78
N PHE A 24 10.19 -3.04 19.29
CA PHE A 24 10.71 -3.51 18.01
C PHE A 24 10.88 -5.03 18.00
N GLU A 25 11.51 -5.62 19.00
CA GLU A 25 11.71 -7.06 19.12
C GLU A 25 10.40 -7.85 19.24
N GLN A 26 9.33 -7.27 19.77
CA GLN A 26 8.00 -7.92 19.76
C GLN A 26 7.38 -7.89 18.36
N ILE A 27 7.41 -6.74 17.69
CA ILE A 27 6.83 -6.59 16.34
C ILE A 27 7.62 -7.44 15.33
N LYS A 28 8.96 -7.46 15.43
CA LYS A 28 9.85 -8.23 14.56
C LYS A 28 9.53 -9.72 14.51
N LYS A 29 9.02 -10.32 15.59
CA LYS A 29 8.60 -11.74 15.61
C LYS A 29 7.52 -12.08 14.59
N HIS A 30 6.82 -11.08 14.12
CA HIS A 30 5.71 -11.20 13.17
C HIS A 30 6.05 -10.66 11.79
N PHE A 31 7.31 -10.34 11.52
CA PHE A 31 7.72 -9.90 10.18
C PHE A 31 7.71 -11.07 9.20
N ASP A 32 7.10 -10.85 8.05
CA ASP A 32 7.39 -11.64 6.87
C ASP A 32 8.63 -11.06 6.16
N THR A 33 9.76 -11.70 6.36
CA THR A 33 11.06 -11.25 5.84
C THR A 33 11.31 -11.64 4.38
N GLN A 34 10.35 -12.32 3.73
CA GLN A 34 10.43 -12.69 2.32
C GLN A 34 9.43 -11.96 1.45
N LYS A 35 8.18 -11.87 1.92
CA LYS A 35 7.08 -11.25 1.19
C LYS A 35 6.72 -9.84 1.73
N GLY A 36 7.35 -9.42 2.81
CA GLY A 36 7.04 -8.15 3.48
C GLY A 36 5.72 -8.17 4.24
N GLY A 37 5.51 -7.13 5.04
CA GLY A 37 4.36 -7.07 5.94
C GLY A 37 4.48 -7.99 7.14
N MET A 38 3.32 -8.46 7.61
CA MET A 38 3.21 -9.39 8.73
C MET A 38 3.07 -10.83 8.24
N ASP A 39 3.39 -11.78 9.11
CA ASP A 39 3.62 -13.20 8.83
C ASP A 39 2.38 -14.06 8.53
N ARG A 40 1.21 -13.45 8.27
CA ARG A 40 -0.04 -14.18 7.98
C ARG A 40 -1.02 -13.38 7.13
N ALA A 41 -1.80 -14.10 6.35
CA ALA A 41 -2.95 -13.57 5.64
C ALA A 41 -4.21 -13.52 6.55
N PRO A 42 -5.17 -12.61 6.26
CA PRO A 42 -5.05 -11.54 5.26
C PRO A 42 -4.02 -10.48 5.66
N LYS A 43 -3.30 -9.93 4.67
CA LYS A 43 -2.27 -8.90 4.91
C LYS A 43 -2.84 -7.50 4.79
N PHE A 44 -2.82 -6.76 5.89
CA PHE A 44 -3.12 -5.34 5.90
C PHE A 44 -1.83 -4.52 5.79
N PRO A 45 -1.86 -3.38 5.08
CA PRO A 45 -0.67 -2.50 4.96
C PRO A 45 -0.15 -1.92 6.27
N MET A 46 -0.92 -1.91 7.36
CA MET A 46 -0.52 -1.53 8.72
C MET A 46 0.34 -0.24 8.83
N PRO A 47 -0.13 0.93 8.35
CA PRO A 47 0.68 2.17 8.27
C PRO A 47 1.29 2.60 9.62
N SER A 48 0.61 2.32 10.74
CA SER A 48 1.08 2.64 12.07
C SER A 48 2.37 1.89 12.46
N ILE A 49 2.50 0.63 12.02
CA ILE A 49 3.71 -0.17 12.24
C ILE A 49 4.88 0.44 11.46
N TYR A 50 4.68 0.77 10.18
CA TYR A 50 5.75 1.37 9.37
C TYR A 50 6.15 2.75 9.89
N LYS A 51 5.22 3.57 10.37
CA LYS A 51 5.55 4.83 11.04
C LYS A 51 6.39 4.62 12.29
N PHE A 52 6.07 3.61 13.10
CA PHE A 52 6.90 3.25 14.24
C PHE A 52 8.30 2.83 13.78
N LEU A 53 8.42 1.93 12.80
CA LEU A 53 9.70 1.44 12.30
C LEU A 53 10.56 2.55 11.69
N LEU A 54 9.97 3.51 10.95
CA LEU A 54 10.67 4.68 10.42
C LEU A 54 11.26 5.54 11.54
N ARG A 55 10.49 5.82 12.60
CA ARG A 55 10.96 6.57 13.77
C ARG A 55 12.01 5.80 14.56
N TYR A 56 11.82 4.49 14.71
CA TYR A 56 12.77 3.62 15.37
C TYR A 56 14.10 3.59 14.61
N PHE A 57 14.06 3.47 13.29
CA PHE A 57 15.27 3.56 12.46
C PHE A 57 15.96 4.93 12.58
N ASP A 58 15.21 6.02 12.54
CA ASP A 58 15.76 7.37 12.68
C ASP A 58 16.54 7.55 14.00
N LEU A 59 16.01 6.98 15.08
CA LEU A 59 16.62 7.06 16.41
C LEU A 59 17.80 6.10 16.61
N THR A 60 17.72 4.87 16.09
CA THR A 60 18.66 3.79 16.43
C THR A 60 19.58 3.37 15.30
N GLN A 61 19.27 3.76 14.06
CA GLN A 61 19.93 3.32 12.83
C GLN A 61 19.91 1.79 12.67
N ASN A 62 18.84 1.13 13.17
CA ASN A 62 18.68 -0.31 13.09
C ASN A 62 18.39 -0.75 11.65
N ALA A 63 19.36 -1.45 11.03
CA ALA A 63 19.29 -1.86 9.63
C ALA A 63 18.16 -2.87 9.34
N GLU A 64 17.77 -3.70 10.30
CA GLU A 64 16.68 -4.66 10.13
C GLU A 64 15.32 -3.96 10.04
N ALA A 65 15.13 -2.87 10.80
CA ALA A 65 13.92 -2.04 10.72
C ALA A 65 13.79 -1.42 9.32
N LEU A 66 14.88 -0.86 8.79
CA LEU A 66 14.87 -0.28 7.44
C LEU A 66 14.63 -1.34 6.37
N ALA A 67 15.32 -2.48 6.44
CA ALA A 67 15.15 -3.57 5.48
C ALA A 67 13.70 -4.08 5.44
N GLN A 68 13.04 -4.22 6.60
CA GLN A 68 11.65 -4.64 6.66
C GLN A 68 10.69 -3.58 6.08
N ILE A 69 10.98 -2.30 6.28
CA ILE A 69 10.20 -1.20 5.69
C ILE A 69 10.31 -1.26 4.16
N GLU A 70 11.53 -1.27 3.64
CA GLU A 70 11.78 -1.27 2.19
C GLU A 70 11.17 -2.49 1.51
N LEU A 71 11.36 -3.68 2.06
CA LEU A 71 10.74 -4.89 1.55
C LEU A 71 9.21 -4.78 1.52
N SER A 72 8.62 -4.39 2.64
CA SER A 72 7.16 -4.33 2.76
C SER A 72 6.55 -3.29 1.83
N LEU A 73 7.06 -2.06 1.83
CA LEU A 73 6.53 -0.98 1.00
C LEU A 73 6.74 -1.26 -0.49
N THR A 74 7.87 -1.87 -0.87
CA THR A 74 8.09 -2.27 -2.26
C THR A 74 7.09 -3.35 -2.68
N ARG A 75 6.87 -4.39 -1.89
CA ARG A 75 5.88 -5.44 -2.19
C ARG A 75 4.45 -4.90 -2.29
N ILE A 76 4.07 -4.01 -1.39
CA ILE A 76 2.77 -3.31 -1.42
C ILE A 76 2.64 -2.42 -2.67
N ALA A 77 3.72 -1.77 -3.11
CA ALA A 77 3.72 -0.88 -4.28
C ALA A 77 3.64 -1.61 -5.61
N VAL A 78 4.15 -2.83 -5.71
CA VAL A 78 4.16 -3.64 -6.95
C VAL A 78 3.06 -4.70 -6.98
N GLY A 79 2.46 -5.02 -5.84
CA GLY A 79 1.43 -6.04 -5.69
C GLY A 79 0.09 -5.67 -6.30
N GLY A 80 -0.83 -6.63 -6.32
CA GLY A 80 -2.19 -6.45 -6.84
C GLY A 80 -3.08 -5.57 -5.96
N ILE A 81 -2.69 -5.28 -4.72
CA ILE A 81 -3.43 -4.33 -3.88
C ILE A 81 -3.23 -2.86 -4.26
N TYR A 82 -2.29 -2.55 -5.16
CA TYR A 82 -2.15 -1.24 -5.77
C TYR A 82 -2.83 -1.23 -7.14
N ASP A 83 -3.67 -0.24 -7.40
CA ASP A 83 -4.27 -0.06 -8.72
C ASP A 83 -3.24 0.58 -9.68
N HIS A 84 -2.69 -0.24 -10.54
CA HIS A 84 -1.63 0.16 -11.48
C HIS A 84 -2.10 1.04 -12.65
N VAL A 85 -3.42 1.20 -12.82
CA VAL A 85 -4.01 2.05 -13.86
C VAL A 85 -4.53 3.36 -13.28
N GLY A 86 -5.42 3.26 -12.28
CA GLY A 86 -6.08 4.43 -11.70
C GLY A 86 -5.32 5.04 -10.53
N GLY A 87 -4.43 4.31 -9.90
CA GLY A 87 -3.75 4.71 -8.66
C GLY A 87 -4.55 4.42 -7.40
N GLY A 88 -3.88 4.55 -6.26
CA GLY A 88 -4.46 4.25 -4.95
C GLY A 88 -4.38 2.77 -4.56
N TRP A 89 -4.38 2.54 -3.25
CA TRP A 89 -4.33 1.20 -2.67
C TRP A 89 -5.71 0.72 -2.27
N THR A 90 -5.97 -0.54 -2.54
CA THR A 90 -7.08 -1.29 -1.94
C THR A 90 -6.79 -1.58 -0.48
N ARG A 91 -7.80 -2.04 0.25
CA ARG A 91 -7.76 -2.07 1.71
C ARG A 91 -6.77 -3.09 2.28
N TYR A 92 -6.73 -4.32 1.72
CA TYR A 92 -5.86 -5.40 2.16
C TYR A 92 -5.70 -6.48 1.09
N SER A 93 -4.70 -7.34 1.27
CA SER A 93 -4.54 -8.57 0.50
C SER A 93 -5.16 -9.76 1.25
N VAL A 94 -5.92 -10.57 0.52
CA VAL A 94 -6.51 -11.82 1.05
C VAL A 94 -5.43 -12.89 1.20
N ASP A 95 -4.42 -12.86 0.33
CA ASP A 95 -3.27 -13.78 0.32
C ASP A 95 -2.03 -13.23 1.04
N GLU A 96 -0.98 -14.03 1.06
CA GLU A 96 0.31 -13.65 1.65
C GLU A 96 1.22 -12.89 0.69
N ASP A 97 0.92 -12.89 -0.61
CA ASP A 97 1.79 -12.39 -1.69
C ASP A 97 1.47 -10.96 -2.12
N TRP A 98 0.54 -10.31 -1.47
CA TRP A 98 0.02 -8.97 -1.83
C TRP A 98 -0.68 -8.94 -3.20
N PHE A 99 -1.13 -10.09 -3.70
CA PHE A 99 -1.71 -10.22 -5.03
C PHE A 99 -3.22 -10.11 -5.06
N ILE A 100 -3.95 -10.82 -4.18
CA ILE A 100 -5.41 -10.90 -4.17
C ILE A 100 -6.01 -9.76 -3.34
N PRO A 101 -6.49 -8.65 -3.94
CA PRO A 101 -7.02 -7.53 -3.17
C PRO A 101 -8.46 -7.80 -2.71
N HIS A 102 -8.84 -7.21 -1.58
CA HIS A 102 -10.20 -6.78 -1.36
C HIS A 102 -10.32 -5.39 -1.98
N PHE A 103 -11.11 -5.27 -3.05
CA PHE A 103 -11.05 -4.14 -4.00
C PHE A 103 -11.55 -2.79 -3.45
N GLU A 104 -12.12 -2.74 -2.25
CA GLU A 104 -12.51 -1.48 -1.60
C GLU A 104 -11.32 -0.55 -1.41
N LYS A 105 -11.45 0.73 -1.77
CA LYS A 105 -10.44 1.77 -1.54
C LYS A 105 -10.94 2.77 -0.51
N MET A 106 -10.27 2.84 0.65
CA MET A 106 -10.64 3.76 1.72
C MET A 106 -9.80 5.03 1.66
N LEU A 107 -10.42 6.18 1.87
CA LEU A 107 -9.71 7.46 1.98
C LEU A 107 -8.67 7.45 3.10
N TYR A 108 -9.02 6.92 4.28
CA TYR A 108 -8.13 6.92 5.43
C TYR A 108 -6.93 5.97 5.27
N ASP A 109 -7.09 4.84 4.59
CA ASP A 109 -5.99 3.91 4.29
C ASP A 109 -4.99 4.59 3.34
N ASN A 110 -5.49 5.17 2.25
CA ASN A 110 -4.67 5.87 1.26
C ASN A 110 -3.98 7.10 1.85
N GLY A 111 -4.67 7.91 2.67
CA GLY A 111 -4.06 9.06 3.33
C GLY A 111 -2.94 8.68 4.30
N GLN A 112 -3.08 7.57 5.02
CA GLN A 112 -2.04 7.06 5.91
C GLN A 112 -0.85 6.46 5.14
N LEU A 113 -1.12 5.70 4.07
CA LEU A 113 -0.08 5.14 3.21
C LEU A 113 0.71 6.23 2.50
N LEU A 114 0.06 7.27 1.96
CA LEU A 114 0.75 8.42 1.39
C LEU A 114 1.75 9.04 2.38
N SER A 115 1.37 9.19 3.64
CA SER A 115 2.26 9.70 4.68
C SER A 115 3.47 8.77 4.91
N VAL A 116 3.25 7.46 4.96
CA VAL A 116 4.33 6.47 5.13
C VAL A 116 5.27 6.46 3.93
N TYR A 117 4.72 6.42 2.71
CA TYR A 117 5.53 6.43 1.49
C TYR A 117 6.33 7.73 1.34
N ALA A 118 5.78 8.89 1.73
CA ALA A 118 6.49 10.17 1.70
C ALA A 118 7.67 10.18 2.69
N GLU A 119 7.49 9.67 3.89
CA GLU A 119 8.57 9.53 4.87
C GLU A 119 9.65 8.55 4.39
N ALA A 120 9.23 7.39 3.87
CA ALA A 120 10.14 6.39 3.31
C ALA A 120 10.91 6.93 2.09
N TYR A 121 10.26 7.67 1.19
CA TYR A 121 10.93 8.33 0.06
C TYR A 121 11.96 9.37 0.54
N SER A 122 11.63 10.15 1.55
CA SER A 122 12.59 11.13 2.11
C SER A 122 13.87 10.46 2.59
N LEU A 123 13.77 9.25 3.08
CA LEU A 123 14.89 8.46 3.61
C LEU A 123 15.66 7.72 2.51
N THR A 124 14.95 7.02 1.61
CA THR A 124 15.55 6.05 0.68
C THR A 124 15.80 6.62 -0.72
N ARG A 125 15.06 7.66 -1.12
CA ARG A 125 15.03 8.21 -2.48
C ARG A 125 14.62 7.17 -3.53
N ASN A 126 13.84 6.16 -3.15
CA ASN A 126 13.30 5.18 -4.08
C ASN A 126 12.22 5.81 -4.96
N GLU A 127 12.48 5.94 -6.27
CA GLU A 127 11.57 6.59 -7.22
C GLU A 127 10.22 5.86 -7.35
N LEU A 128 10.16 4.56 -7.14
CA LEU A 128 8.90 3.83 -7.09
C LEU A 128 7.94 4.43 -6.06
N TYR A 129 8.45 4.84 -4.89
CA TYR A 129 7.61 5.46 -3.85
C TYR A 129 7.09 6.82 -4.29
N ALA A 130 7.94 7.62 -4.96
CA ALA A 130 7.52 8.91 -5.51
C ALA A 130 6.43 8.76 -6.58
N ASP A 131 6.54 7.75 -7.44
CA ASP A 131 5.54 7.44 -8.47
C ASP A 131 4.20 7.04 -7.84
N ARG A 132 4.21 6.15 -6.85
CA ARG A 132 3.00 5.74 -6.13
C ARG A 132 2.32 6.90 -5.41
N ILE A 133 3.10 7.81 -4.82
CA ILE A 133 2.58 9.02 -4.19
C ILE A 133 1.88 9.90 -5.24
N ARG A 134 2.53 10.19 -6.37
CA ARG A 134 1.96 11.03 -7.43
C ARG A 134 0.66 10.46 -7.98
N GLN A 135 0.67 9.20 -8.39
CA GLN A 135 -0.50 8.51 -8.93
C GLN A 135 -1.67 8.44 -7.93
N THR A 136 -1.37 8.18 -6.66
CA THR A 136 -2.42 8.13 -5.62
C THR A 136 -3.01 9.51 -5.35
N ILE A 137 -2.21 10.58 -5.39
CA ILE A 137 -2.71 11.97 -5.27
C ILE A 137 -3.60 12.32 -6.48
N GLU A 138 -3.21 11.92 -7.69
CA GLU A 138 -4.01 12.11 -8.89
C GLU A 138 -5.35 11.36 -8.80
N TRP A 139 -5.34 10.12 -8.35
CA TRP A 139 -6.55 9.35 -8.08
C TRP A 139 -7.46 10.05 -7.06
N LEU A 140 -6.92 10.51 -5.94
CA LEU A 140 -7.69 11.24 -4.94
C LEU A 140 -8.35 12.50 -5.50
N GLN A 141 -7.65 13.23 -6.37
CA GLN A 141 -8.16 14.45 -6.98
C GLN A 141 -9.23 14.19 -8.04
N ASN A 142 -9.09 13.13 -8.81
CA ASN A 142 -9.94 12.83 -9.95
C ASN A 142 -11.20 12.04 -9.55
N GLU A 143 -11.08 11.08 -8.62
CA GLU A 143 -12.15 10.14 -8.32
C GLU A 143 -12.74 10.31 -6.92
N MET A 144 -11.94 10.74 -5.94
CA MET A 144 -12.39 10.84 -4.55
C MET A 144 -12.85 12.23 -4.16
N ARG A 145 -12.53 13.25 -4.94
CA ARG A 145 -12.88 14.63 -4.63
C ARG A 145 -14.29 14.96 -5.10
N HIS A 146 -15.14 15.44 -4.18
CA HIS A 146 -16.47 15.94 -4.51
C HIS A 146 -16.41 17.34 -5.13
N GLU A 147 -17.31 17.65 -6.09
CA GLU A 147 -17.34 18.94 -6.80
C GLU A 147 -17.47 20.16 -5.86
N GLN A 148 -18.19 20.00 -4.76
CA GLN A 148 -18.39 21.06 -3.74
C GLN A 148 -17.26 21.12 -2.71
N GLY A 149 -16.17 20.37 -2.89
CA GLY A 149 -15.07 20.22 -1.95
C GLY A 149 -15.25 19.03 -1.00
N GLY A 150 -14.16 18.68 -0.30
CA GLY A 150 -14.09 17.45 0.49
C GLY A 150 -13.81 16.22 -0.37
N PHE A 151 -13.73 15.07 0.29
CA PHE A 151 -13.47 13.79 -0.34
C PHE A 151 -14.50 12.76 0.10
N TYR A 152 -14.85 11.84 -0.78
CA TYR A 152 -15.62 10.65 -0.43
C TYR A 152 -14.81 9.77 0.53
N SER A 153 -15.50 9.01 1.38
CA SER A 153 -14.84 8.17 2.40
C SER A 153 -14.27 6.87 1.83
N ALA A 154 -14.90 6.34 0.79
CA ALA A 154 -14.54 5.07 0.16
C ALA A 154 -15.04 5.00 -1.27
N LEU A 155 -14.39 4.12 -2.07
CA LEU A 155 -14.96 3.50 -3.27
C LEU A 155 -15.30 2.05 -2.93
N ASP A 156 -16.48 1.63 -3.35
CA ASP A 156 -16.98 0.27 -3.16
C ASP A 156 -16.09 -0.74 -3.92
N ALA A 157 -15.95 -1.93 -3.35
CA ALA A 157 -15.29 -3.06 -4.03
C ALA A 157 -16.09 -3.57 -5.24
N ASP A 158 -17.42 -3.41 -5.22
CA ASP A 158 -18.31 -3.92 -6.22
C ASP A 158 -18.53 -2.93 -7.38
N SER A 159 -18.48 -3.45 -8.59
CA SER A 159 -18.94 -2.78 -9.81
C SER A 159 -20.01 -3.64 -10.47
N GLU A 160 -21.20 -3.07 -10.72
CA GLU A 160 -22.34 -3.79 -11.29
C GLU A 160 -22.72 -5.06 -10.50
N GLY A 161 -22.52 -5.05 -9.17
CA GLY A 161 -22.82 -6.17 -8.28
C GLY A 161 -21.80 -7.31 -8.31
N ILE A 162 -20.61 -7.08 -8.86
CA ILE A 162 -19.49 -8.04 -8.90
C ILE A 162 -18.25 -7.38 -8.30
N GLU A 163 -17.67 -8.00 -7.26
CA GLU A 163 -16.45 -7.52 -6.64
C GLU A 163 -15.30 -7.53 -7.65
N GLY A 164 -14.58 -6.42 -7.71
CA GLY A 164 -13.38 -6.28 -8.53
C GLY A 164 -13.58 -6.16 -10.02
N LYS A 165 -14.82 -6.21 -10.54
CA LYS A 165 -15.10 -6.17 -11.98
C LYS A 165 -14.43 -5.00 -12.71
N PHE A 166 -14.33 -3.85 -12.09
CA PHE A 166 -13.69 -2.65 -12.66
C PHE A 166 -12.17 -2.79 -12.82
N TYR A 167 -11.52 -3.67 -12.06
CA TYR A 167 -10.07 -3.79 -11.96
C TYR A 167 -9.48 -5.00 -12.70
N ILE A 168 -10.33 -5.85 -13.26
CA ILE A 168 -9.94 -7.09 -13.95
C ILE A 168 -10.22 -6.97 -15.44
N TRP A 169 -9.40 -7.64 -16.24
CA TRP A 169 -9.38 -7.50 -17.69
C TRP A 169 -9.30 -8.87 -18.37
N THR A 170 -9.98 -9.04 -19.48
CA THR A 170 -9.68 -10.17 -20.37
C THR A 170 -8.41 -9.89 -21.17
N TYR A 171 -7.74 -10.94 -21.62
CA TYR A 171 -6.59 -10.83 -22.50
C TYR A 171 -6.93 -10.02 -23.77
N ASP A 172 -8.05 -10.34 -24.41
CA ASP A 172 -8.46 -9.71 -25.68
C ASP A 172 -8.80 -8.22 -25.52
N GLU A 173 -9.37 -7.81 -24.36
CA GLU A 173 -9.61 -6.38 -24.05
C GLU A 173 -8.29 -5.61 -23.93
N LEU A 174 -7.29 -6.17 -23.24
CA LEU A 174 -5.98 -5.54 -23.10
C LEU A 174 -5.23 -5.51 -24.44
N GLU A 175 -5.26 -6.59 -25.22
CA GLU A 175 -4.64 -6.64 -26.55
C GLU A 175 -5.22 -5.59 -27.49
N ALA A 176 -6.56 -5.45 -27.51
CA ALA A 176 -7.26 -4.47 -28.31
C ALA A 176 -6.98 -3.03 -27.87
N ALA A 177 -6.90 -2.77 -26.56
CA ALA A 177 -6.65 -1.43 -26.04
C ALA A 177 -5.21 -0.96 -26.24
N LEU A 178 -4.23 -1.85 -26.04
CA LEU A 178 -2.81 -1.53 -26.02
C LEU A 178 -2.11 -1.69 -27.39
N GLN A 179 -2.69 -2.49 -28.29
CA GLN A 179 -2.16 -2.71 -29.66
C GLN A 179 -0.66 -3.08 -29.68
N GLU A 180 0.18 -2.21 -30.22
CA GLU A 180 1.62 -2.44 -30.32
C GLU A 180 2.34 -2.50 -28.97
N ASP A 181 1.78 -1.88 -27.95
CA ASP A 181 2.33 -1.86 -26.59
C ASP A 181 1.95 -3.11 -25.78
N PHE A 182 1.04 -3.95 -26.30
CA PHE A 182 0.50 -5.08 -25.53
C PHE A 182 1.56 -6.07 -25.07
N THR A 183 2.52 -6.40 -25.94
CA THR A 183 3.49 -7.47 -25.64
C THR A 183 4.34 -7.15 -24.41
N TRP A 184 4.92 -5.95 -24.36
CA TRP A 184 5.72 -5.55 -23.19
C TRP A 184 4.87 -5.36 -21.92
N PHE A 185 3.63 -4.90 -22.10
CA PHE A 185 2.71 -4.74 -20.99
C PHE A 185 2.29 -6.09 -20.39
N ALA A 186 1.99 -7.05 -21.25
CA ALA A 186 1.63 -8.40 -20.82
C ALA A 186 2.76 -9.09 -20.06
N ASP A 187 4.00 -8.95 -20.52
CA ASP A 187 5.19 -9.46 -19.84
C ASP A 187 5.39 -8.77 -18.47
N LEU A 188 5.23 -7.45 -18.41
CA LEU A 188 5.41 -6.66 -17.19
C LEU A 188 4.37 -6.99 -16.12
N TYR A 189 3.10 -7.16 -16.51
CA TYR A 189 1.97 -7.36 -15.60
C TYR A 189 1.50 -8.82 -15.53
N ASN A 190 2.25 -9.76 -16.07
CA ASN A 190 1.95 -11.19 -16.05
C ASN A 190 0.56 -11.54 -16.63
N ILE A 191 0.24 -10.95 -17.77
CA ILE A 191 -1.03 -11.16 -18.47
C ILE A 191 -0.95 -12.40 -19.35
N SER A 192 -1.92 -13.29 -19.22
CA SER A 192 -2.01 -14.51 -20.04
C SER A 192 -3.43 -14.73 -20.57
N ARG A 193 -3.55 -15.60 -21.60
CA ARG A 193 -4.87 -15.99 -22.14
C ARG A 193 -5.69 -16.85 -21.18
N GLU A 194 -5.00 -17.61 -20.34
CA GLU A 194 -5.62 -18.41 -19.28
C GLU A 194 -6.10 -17.54 -18.12
N GLY A 195 -5.57 -16.32 -18.02
CA GLY A 195 -5.80 -15.41 -16.92
C GLY A 195 -4.98 -15.75 -15.68
N ASN A 196 -4.67 -14.73 -14.88
CA ASN A 196 -4.10 -14.86 -13.54
C ASN A 196 -5.14 -14.64 -12.43
N TRP A 197 -6.39 -14.43 -12.80
CA TRP A 197 -7.55 -14.20 -11.94
C TRP A 197 -8.68 -15.19 -12.25
N GLU A 198 -9.73 -15.18 -11.43
CA GLU A 198 -10.91 -16.01 -11.61
C GLU A 198 -11.54 -15.86 -13.01
N HIS A 199 -12.14 -16.94 -13.51
CA HIS A 199 -12.87 -16.99 -14.79
C HIS A 199 -12.05 -16.57 -16.03
N GLY A 200 -10.73 -16.67 -15.97
CA GLY A 200 -9.85 -16.32 -17.10
C GLY A 200 -9.60 -14.82 -17.27
N TYR A 201 -9.95 -14.03 -16.27
CA TYR A 201 -9.56 -12.62 -16.21
C TYR A 201 -8.10 -12.45 -15.76
N ASN A 202 -7.58 -11.26 -15.97
CA ASN A 202 -6.27 -10.85 -15.49
C ASN A 202 -6.43 -9.67 -14.53
N HIS A 203 -5.74 -9.75 -13.38
CA HIS A 203 -5.55 -8.68 -12.43
C HIS A 203 -4.11 -8.18 -12.50
N LEU A 204 -3.91 -6.86 -12.53
CA LEU A 204 -2.60 -6.28 -12.77
C LEU A 204 -1.74 -6.28 -11.51
N HIS A 205 -0.53 -6.81 -11.64
CA HIS A 205 0.53 -6.73 -10.63
C HIS A 205 1.88 -6.83 -11.32
N LEU A 206 2.90 -6.17 -10.80
CA LEU A 206 4.24 -6.26 -11.36
C LEU A 206 4.90 -7.58 -10.95
N THR A 207 5.52 -8.27 -11.90
CA THR A 207 6.14 -9.59 -11.69
C THR A 207 7.55 -9.50 -11.12
N ASN A 208 8.23 -8.37 -11.35
CA ASN A 208 9.60 -8.16 -10.94
C ASN A 208 9.74 -6.91 -10.07
N GLU A 209 10.76 -6.90 -9.23
CA GLU A 209 11.22 -5.69 -8.56
C GLU A 209 11.69 -4.70 -9.63
N VAL A 210 11.00 -3.57 -9.71
CA VAL A 210 11.34 -2.48 -10.63
C VAL A 210 12.42 -1.61 -10.00
#